data_8af6d387e2f34587c6a512eab793ebc7
#
_entry.id   8af6d387e2f34587c6a512eab793ebc7
#
_cell.length_a   1.000
_cell.length_b   1.000
_cell.length_c   1.000
_cell.angle_alpha   90.00
_cell.angle_beta   90.00
_cell.angle_gamma   90.00
#
_symmetry.space_group_name_H-M   'P 1'
#
loop_
_entity.id
_entity.type
_entity.pdbx_description
1 polymer ?
#
loop_
_entity_poly.entity_id
_entity_poly.type
_entity_poly.pdbx_seq_one_letter_code
_entity_poly.pdbx_strand_id
1 'polypeptide(L)'
;VQVNDVLSIRVLGLDDANAKLFNVESTMGSTVVNDAQMYVNGFSVDKSGNVQLPTVGKLKVQGLTLGEAQELVQRKINEYFTNATVIMKLVSFRVSVLGGVARPGAYLVYNNQITLLEALAQAGGPTEFGDKRHVSLMRQSDQGTQAVNIDLGRMDVLSSEYYYLLPNDVVYVPTLAARPGRLNLEILSV
;
A
#
# COMPACT_ATOMS: atom_id res chain seq x y z
N VAL A 1 11.18 -0.60 -2.32
CA VAL A 1 10.94 0.81 -2.00
C VAL A 1 10.97 1.61 -3.29
N GLN A 2 10.01 2.51 -3.47
CA GLN A 2 9.83 3.31 -4.67
C GLN A 2 9.97 4.81 -4.36
N VAL A 3 10.10 5.63 -5.41
CA VAL A 3 10.05 7.10 -5.30
C VAL A 3 8.67 7.52 -4.77
N ASN A 4 8.64 8.54 -3.92
CA ASN A 4 7.47 9.04 -3.18
C ASN A 4 6.92 8.08 -2.10
N ASP A 5 7.54 6.94 -1.84
CA ASP A 5 7.22 6.16 -0.65
C ASP A 5 7.51 6.96 0.63
N VAL A 6 6.72 6.71 1.65
CA VAL A 6 6.95 7.27 2.99
C VAL A 6 7.29 6.13 3.94
N LEU A 7 8.45 6.23 4.55
CA LEU A 7 9.01 5.25 5.47
C LEU A 7 8.90 5.77 6.90
N SER A 8 8.33 4.99 7.79
CA SER A 8 8.51 5.19 9.23
C SER A 8 9.80 4.53 9.65
N ILE A 9 10.75 5.31 10.14
CA ILE A 9 12.06 4.83 10.59
C ILE A 9 12.21 5.23 12.04
N ARG A 10 12.30 4.22 12.93
CA ARG A 10 12.51 4.41 14.34
C ARG A 10 13.84 3.79 14.75
N VAL A 11 14.59 4.49 15.58
CA VAL A 11 15.88 4.02 16.08
C VAL A 11 15.76 3.88 17.61
N LEU A 12 15.89 2.66 18.09
CA LEU A 12 15.82 2.31 19.50
C LEU A 12 17.26 2.21 20.06
N GLY A 13 17.41 2.36 21.38
CA GLY A 13 18.71 2.25 22.04
C GLY A 13 19.56 3.52 21.99
N LEU A 14 19.00 4.64 21.52
CA LEU A 14 19.63 5.96 21.59
C LEU A 14 19.35 6.64 22.95
N ASP A 15 20.24 7.55 23.34
CA ASP A 15 19.97 8.49 24.42
C ASP A 15 18.82 9.45 24.07
N ASP A 16 18.22 10.11 25.06
CA ASP A 16 17.03 10.96 24.89
C ASP A 16 17.25 12.10 23.88
N ALA A 17 18.46 12.62 23.77
CA ALA A 17 18.77 13.72 22.85
C ALA A 17 18.79 13.23 21.40
N ASN A 18 19.43 12.11 21.13
CA ASN A 18 19.52 11.50 19.80
C ASN A 18 18.22 10.79 19.39
N ALA A 19 17.51 10.20 20.36
CA ALA A 19 16.20 9.57 20.11
C ALA A 19 15.19 10.57 19.51
N LYS A 20 15.17 11.82 19.97
CA LYS A 20 14.27 12.86 19.45
C LYS A 20 14.53 13.25 17.99
N LEU A 21 15.73 13.04 17.48
CA LEU A 21 16.06 13.31 16.07
C LEU A 21 15.44 12.30 15.11
N PHE A 22 15.31 11.04 15.54
CA PHE A 22 14.78 9.94 14.72
C PHE A 22 13.34 9.58 15.07
N ASN A 23 13.01 9.68 16.36
CA ASN A 23 11.71 9.32 16.88
C ASN A 23 10.94 10.61 17.18
N VAL A 24 10.34 11.23 16.14
CA VAL A 24 9.45 12.37 16.36
C VAL A 24 8.30 11.88 17.23
N GLU A 25 8.41 12.15 18.54
CA GLU A 25 7.34 11.86 19.46
C GLU A 25 6.11 12.68 19.05
N SER A 26 5.00 12.00 18.95
CA SER A 26 3.68 12.66 18.84
C SER A 26 3.46 13.41 20.15
N THR A 27 4.01 14.63 20.25
CA THR A 27 3.78 15.55 21.34
C THR A 27 2.37 16.09 21.24
N MET A 28 1.40 15.23 21.53
CA MET A 28 0.08 15.62 22.02
C MET A 28 -0.75 14.34 22.15
N GLY A 29 -1.25 14.09 23.33
CA GLY A 29 -2.12 13.00 23.79
C GLY A 29 -3.30 12.58 22.90
N SER A 30 -3.10 12.51 21.61
CA SER A 30 -4.10 12.00 20.66
C SER A 30 -3.81 10.53 20.41
N THR A 31 -4.64 9.68 20.97
CA THR A 31 -4.66 8.22 20.78
C THR A 31 -5.04 7.81 19.35
N VAL A 32 -5.35 8.76 18.47
CA VAL A 32 -5.71 8.51 17.07
C VAL A 32 -4.52 8.85 16.19
N VAL A 33 -3.78 7.83 15.78
CA VAL A 33 -2.77 7.96 14.73
C VAL A 33 -3.50 8.23 13.41
N ASN A 34 -3.41 9.47 12.93
CA ASN A 34 -4.01 9.89 11.66
C ASN A 34 -2.97 9.72 10.54
N ASP A 35 -3.43 9.36 9.33
CA ASP A 35 -2.61 9.22 8.12
C ASP A 35 -1.73 10.47 7.85
N ALA A 36 -2.27 11.66 8.15
CA ALA A 36 -1.53 12.91 8.04
C ALA A 36 -0.33 12.98 9.00
N GLN A 37 -0.45 12.45 10.21
CA GLN A 37 0.65 12.40 11.17
C GLN A 37 1.72 11.39 10.74
N MET A 38 1.31 10.24 10.18
CA MET A 38 2.26 9.27 9.63
C MET A 38 3.05 9.87 8.46
N TYR A 39 2.41 10.68 7.61
CA TYR A 39 3.08 11.37 6.52
C TYR A 39 4.05 12.45 7.03
N VAL A 40 3.65 13.25 7.99
CA VAL A 40 4.47 14.34 8.56
C VAL A 40 5.67 13.80 9.31
N ASN A 41 5.51 12.69 10.04
CA ASN A 41 6.56 12.07 10.85
C ASN A 41 7.38 11.02 10.07
N GLY A 42 7.02 10.74 8.83
CA GLY A 42 7.70 9.78 7.98
C GLY A 42 8.82 10.39 7.16
N PHE A 43 9.73 9.55 6.71
CA PHE A 43 10.83 9.92 5.83
C PHE A 43 10.43 9.61 4.38
N SER A 44 10.27 10.63 3.56
CA SER A 44 9.89 10.47 2.15
C SER A 44 11.10 10.11 1.30
N VAL A 45 10.89 9.20 0.34
CA VAL A 45 11.88 8.85 -0.68
C VAL A 45 11.81 9.90 -1.79
N ASP A 46 12.91 10.60 -2.01
CA ASP A 46 13.00 11.68 -2.99
C ASP A 46 12.99 11.16 -4.46
N LYS A 47 12.90 12.08 -5.43
CA LYS A 47 12.90 11.75 -6.87
C LYS A 47 14.17 11.04 -7.35
N SER A 48 15.26 11.16 -6.60
CA SER A 48 16.50 10.46 -6.87
C SER A 48 16.54 9.08 -6.19
N GLY A 49 15.48 8.71 -5.46
CA GLY A 49 15.33 7.45 -4.75
C GLY A 49 16.12 7.37 -3.45
N ASN A 50 16.40 8.51 -2.84
CA ASN A 50 17.11 8.57 -1.57
C ASN A 50 16.14 8.93 -0.44
N VAL A 51 16.44 8.44 0.75
CA VAL A 51 15.86 8.91 2.00
C VAL A 51 16.87 9.79 2.72
N GLN A 52 16.43 10.92 3.29
CA GLN A 52 17.26 11.84 4.07
C GLN A 52 17.07 11.53 5.55
N LEU A 53 18.13 11.09 6.22
CA LEU A 53 18.11 10.82 7.65
C LEU A 53 18.94 11.86 8.41
N PRO A 54 18.50 12.25 9.62
CA PRO A 54 19.32 13.06 10.51
C PRO A 54 20.69 12.40 10.75
N THR A 55 21.73 13.19 10.92
CA THR A 55 23.11 12.75 11.20
C THR A 55 23.75 11.90 10.08
N VAL A 56 23.01 10.94 9.51
CA VAL A 56 23.50 9.95 8.53
C VAL A 56 23.53 10.52 7.10
N GLY A 57 22.63 11.47 6.80
CA GLY A 57 22.53 12.06 5.46
C GLY A 57 21.63 11.27 4.50
N LYS A 58 21.95 11.32 3.20
CA LYS A 58 21.15 10.69 2.14
C LYS A 58 21.57 9.26 1.90
N LEU A 59 20.60 8.34 1.87
CA LEU A 59 20.80 6.93 1.57
C LEU A 59 19.91 6.51 0.38
N LYS A 60 20.52 5.84 -0.60
CA LYS A 60 19.81 5.31 -1.76
C LYS A 60 19.03 4.06 -1.35
N VAL A 61 17.70 4.12 -1.42
CA VAL A 61 16.80 3.02 -1.00
C VAL A 61 15.88 2.55 -2.12
N GLN A 62 15.78 3.29 -3.23
CA GLN A 62 14.99 2.90 -4.38
C GLN A 62 15.45 1.54 -4.93
N GLY A 63 14.50 0.68 -5.27
CA GLY A 63 14.76 -0.66 -5.81
C GLY A 63 15.06 -1.72 -4.74
N LEU A 64 15.34 -1.34 -3.50
CA LEU A 64 15.53 -2.26 -2.40
C LEU A 64 14.17 -2.76 -1.87
N THR A 65 14.15 -3.98 -1.36
CA THR A 65 13.06 -4.44 -0.49
C THR A 65 13.08 -3.65 0.82
N LEU A 66 11.99 -3.70 1.58
CA LEU A 66 11.94 -3.02 2.88
C LEU A 66 12.99 -3.57 3.85
N GLY A 67 13.26 -4.88 3.81
CA GLY A 67 14.30 -5.52 4.63
C GLY A 67 15.70 -5.05 4.27
N GLU A 68 16.05 -5.06 2.98
CA GLU A 68 17.35 -4.57 2.51
C GLU A 68 17.57 -3.09 2.82
N ALA A 69 16.52 -2.27 2.69
CA ALA A 69 16.58 -0.86 3.06
C ALA A 69 16.80 -0.70 4.58
N GLN A 70 16.12 -1.51 5.40
CA GLN A 70 16.32 -1.51 6.86
C GLN A 70 17.74 -1.91 7.23
N GLU A 71 18.30 -2.95 6.61
CA GLU A 71 19.68 -3.38 6.85
C GLU A 71 20.71 -2.32 6.43
N LEU A 72 20.45 -1.63 5.31
CA LEU A 72 21.30 -0.53 4.86
C LEU A 72 21.32 0.60 5.89
N VAL A 73 20.13 1.02 6.36
CA VAL A 73 19.99 2.06 7.38
C VAL A 73 20.62 1.61 8.69
N GLN A 74 20.41 0.36 9.12
CA GLN A 74 21.00 -0.21 10.32
C GLN A 74 22.53 -0.15 10.29
N ARG A 75 23.14 -0.56 9.18
CA ARG A 75 24.61 -0.47 9.02
C ARG A 75 25.10 0.97 9.14
N LYS A 76 24.40 1.91 8.51
CA LYS A 76 24.78 3.32 8.57
C LYS A 76 24.58 3.95 9.95
N ILE A 77 23.52 3.60 10.65
CA ILE A 77 23.28 4.04 12.03
C ILE A 77 24.37 3.53 12.97
N ASN A 78 24.83 2.28 12.79
CA ASN A 78 25.88 1.68 13.62
C ASN A 78 27.26 2.36 13.46
N GLU A 79 27.49 3.13 12.38
CA GLU A 79 28.70 3.95 12.22
C GLU A 79 28.74 5.14 13.21
N TYR A 80 27.57 5.59 13.68
CA TYR A 80 27.42 6.75 14.56
C TYR A 80 26.98 6.41 15.98
N PHE A 81 26.22 5.32 16.13
CA PHE A 81 25.60 4.95 17.41
C PHE A 81 25.83 3.48 17.72
N THR A 82 26.36 3.20 18.92
CA THR A 82 26.51 1.83 19.43
C THR A 82 25.19 1.35 20.02
N ASN A 83 24.86 0.06 19.82
CA ASN A 83 23.64 -0.58 20.34
C ASN A 83 22.31 -0.01 19.83
N ALA A 84 22.31 0.69 18.71
CA ALA A 84 21.09 1.17 18.08
C ALA A 84 20.40 0.08 17.26
N THR A 85 19.07 0.00 17.35
CA THR A 85 18.25 -0.91 16.55
C THR A 85 17.29 -0.12 15.68
N VAL A 86 17.32 -0.35 14.37
CA VAL A 86 16.45 0.30 13.38
C VAL A 86 15.20 -0.55 13.15
N ILE A 87 14.03 0.08 13.29
CA ILE A 87 12.75 -0.48 12.86
C ILE A 87 12.26 0.37 11.70
N MET A 88 11.99 -0.27 10.56
CA MET A 88 11.50 0.40 9.37
C MET A 88 10.15 -0.20 8.94
N LYS A 89 9.20 0.67 8.60
CA LYS A 89 7.90 0.29 8.05
C LYS A 89 7.53 1.20 6.87
N LEU A 90 6.86 0.65 5.88
CA LEU A 90 6.27 1.43 4.80
C LEU A 90 4.90 1.93 5.26
N VAL A 91 4.71 3.25 5.33
CA VAL A 91 3.44 3.85 5.79
C VAL A 91 2.60 4.42 4.65
N SER A 92 3.15 4.48 3.45
CA SER A 92 2.44 4.89 2.23
C SER A 92 1.78 3.72 1.49
N PHE A 93 1.83 2.48 2.03
CA PHE A 93 1.26 1.34 1.36
C PHE A 93 -0.26 1.43 1.33
N ARG A 94 -0.80 1.72 0.17
CA ARG A 94 -2.24 1.73 -0.11
C ARG A 94 -2.51 1.03 -1.43
N VAL A 95 -3.71 0.45 -1.53
CA VAL A 95 -4.25 -0.10 -2.75
C VAL A 95 -5.60 0.54 -3.02
N SER A 96 -5.98 0.70 -4.28
CA SER A 96 -7.28 1.25 -4.66
C SER A 96 -8.15 0.14 -5.22
N VAL A 97 -9.38 0.02 -4.74
CA VAL A 97 -10.36 -0.94 -5.27
C VAL A 97 -11.55 -0.16 -5.80
N LEU A 98 -11.85 -0.33 -7.08
CA LEU A 98 -12.82 0.47 -7.82
C LEU A 98 -13.82 -0.42 -8.58
N GLY A 99 -14.92 0.17 -9.01
CA GLY A 99 -15.94 -0.46 -9.86
C GLY A 99 -17.00 -1.23 -9.07
N GLY A 100 -17.40 -2.41 -9.55
CA GLY A 100 -18.50 -3.22 -9.02
C GLY A 100 -18.20 -3.94 -7.71
N VAL A 101 -17.72 -3.20 -6.70
CA VAL A 101 -17.50 -3.68 -5.32
C VAL A 101 -18.45 -2.95 -4.36
N ALA A 102 -18.67 -3.51 -3.19
CA ALA A 102 -19.61 -2.93 -2.21
C ALA A 102 -19.16 -1.54 -1.71
N ARG A 103 -17.86 -1.33 -1.53
CA ARG A 103 -17.27 -0.08 -1.03
C ARG A 103 -16.03 0.27 -1.85
N PRO A 104 -16.17 0.94 -3.00
CA PRO A 104 -15.01 1.42 -3.76
C PRO A 104 -14.24 2.48 -2.95
N GLY A 105 -12.90 2.45 -3.04
CA GLY A 105 -12.07 3.40 -2.31
C GLY A 105 -10.59 3.02 -2.32
N ALA A 106 -9.79 3.86 -1.66
CA ALA A 106 -8.39 3.57 -1.36
C ALA A 106 -8.27 3.00 0.06
N TYR A 107 -7.52 1.93 0.20
CA TYR A 107 -7.34 1.19 1.44
C TYR A 107 -5.88 1.21 1.85
N LEU A 108 -5.61 1.65 3.09
CA LEU A 108 -4.29 1.56 3.68
C LEU A 108 -3.99 0.13 4.11
N VAL A 109 -2.78 -0.30 3.84
CA VAL A 109 -2.27 -1.61 4.20
C VAL A 109 -1.29 -1.46 5.36
N TYR A 110 -1.67 -1.94 6.53
CA TYR A 110 -0.83 -1.86 7.74
C TYR A 110 0.17 -3.02 7.86
N ASN A 111 0.08 -3.99 6.96
CA ASN A 111 1.02 -5.11 6.84
C ASN A 111 2.05 -4.85 5.73
N ASN A 112 3.11 -5.63 5.71
CA ASN A 112 4.13 -5.54 4.66
C ASN A 112 3.64 -6.08 3.30
N GLN A 113 2.50 -6.76 3.28
CA GLN A 113 1.89 -7.33 2.08
C GLN A 113 0.38 -7.43 2.25
N ILE A 114 -0.34 -7.45 1.14
CA ILE A 114 -1.77 -7.72 1.03
C ILE A 114 -2.01 -8.53 -0.24
N THR A 115 -2.93 -9.48 -0.16
CA THR A 115 -3.36 -10.24 -1.34
C THR A 115 -4.49 -9.52 -2.08
N LEU A 116 -4.68 -9.86 -3.35
CA LEU A 116 -5.80 -9.38 -4.16
C LEU A 116 -7.16 -9.68 -3.48
N LEU A 117 -7.29 -10.88 -2.92
CA LEU A 117 -8.55 -11.30 -2.27
C LEU A 117 -8.79 -10.52 -0.96
N GLU A 118 -7.74 -10.24 -0.18
CA GLU A 118 -7.87 -9.40 1.02
C GLU A 118 -8.27 -7.97 0.68
N ALA A 119 -7.68 -7.39 -0.37
CA ALA A 119 -8.05 -6.05 -0.82
C ALA A 119 -9.52 -5.99 -1.27
N LEU A 120 -9.97 -6.99 -2.02
CA LEU A 120 -11.38 -7.11 -2.39
C LEU A 120 -12.28 -7.31 -1.17
N ALA A 121 -11.86 -8.12 -0.19
CA ALA A 121 -12.60 -8.32 1.06
C ALA A 121 -12.73 -7.03 1.87
N GLN A 122 -11.68 -6.20 1.95
CA GLN A 122 -11.73 -4.88 2.57
C GLN A 122 -12.74 -3.96 1.88
N ALA A 123 -12.86 -4.08 0.55
CA ALA A 123 -13.88 -3.37 -0.24
C ALA A 123 -15.29 -3.97 -0.14
N GLY A 124 -15.49 -4.99 0.70
CA GLY A 124 -16.77 -5.69 0.88
C GLY A 124 -17.09 -6.69 -0.22
N GLY A 125 -16.12 -7.04 -1.04
CA GLY A 125 -16.24 -7.98 -2.14
C GLY A 125 -16.94 -7.41 -3.39
N PRO A 126 -16.86 -8.15 -4.51
CA PRO A 126 -17.63 -7.82 -5.71
C PRO A 126 -19.14 -7.92 -5.44
N THR A 127 -19.90 -6.94 -5.92
CA THR A 127 -21.36 -6.96 -5.88
C THR A 127 -21.95 -8.03 -6.81
N GLU A 128 -23.27 -8.21 -6.80
CA GLU A 128 -23.98 -9.08 -7.73
C GLU A 128 -23.80 -8.65 -9.21
N PHE A 129 -23.53 -7.34 -9.43
CA PHE A 129 -23.26 -6.77 -10.74
C PHE A 129 -21.76 -6.70 -11.04
N GLY A 130 -20.89 -7.06 -10.13
CA GLY A 130 -19.45 -7.07 -10.35
C GLY A 130 -19.02 -8.26 -11.19
N ASP A 131 -18.28 -8.00 -12.28
CA ASP A 131 -17.73 -9.05 -13.13
C ASP A 131 -16.45 -9.63 -12.52
N LYS A 132 -16.61 -10.78 -11.86
CA LYS A 132 -15.52 -11.51 -11.20
C LYS A 132 -14.54 -12.17 -12.18
N ARG A 133 -14.90 -12.29 -13.47
CA ARG A 133 -14.06 -12.95 -14.47
C ARG A 133 -13.13 -11.99 -15.19
N HIS A 134 -13.38 -10.70 -15.10
CA HIS A 134 -12.63 -9.66 -15.82
C HIS A 134 -12.10 -8.58 -14.87
N VAL A 135 -11.65 -8.98 -13.68
CA VAL A 135 -11.02 -8.05 -12.74
C VAL A 135 -9.70 -7.58 -13.32
N SER A 136 -9.52 -6.27 -13.42
CA SER A 136 -8.28 -5.68 -13.94
C SER A 136 -7.41 -5.20 -12.79
N LEU A 137 -6.18 -5.66 -12.74
CA LEU A 137 -5.13 -5.12 -11.89
C LEU A 137 -4.27 -4.16 -12.71
N MET A 138 -4.22 -2.91 -12.30
CA MET A 138 -3.36 -1.89 -12.90
C MET A 138 -2.20 -1.60 -11.96
N ARG A 139 -0.99 -1.78 -12.46
CA ARG A 139 0.27 -1.57 -11.74
C ARG A 139 1.15 -0.59 -12.49
N GLN A 140 1.62 0.43 -11.81
CA GLN A 140 2.56 1.39 -12.38
C GLN A 140 3.99 0.88 -12.20
N SER A 141 4.78 0.94 -13.28
CA SER A 141 6.20 0.63 -13.30
C SER A 141 6.98 1.75 -14.00
N ASP A 142 8.31 1.68 -13.96
CA ASP A 142 9.18 2.63 -14.69
C ASP A 142 8.97 2.59 -16.21
N GLN A 143 8.40 1.50 -16.73
CA GLN A 143 8.11 1.30 -18.16
C GLN A 143 6.68 1.74 -18.54
N GLY A 144 5.91 2.25 -17.58
CA GLY A 144 4.51 2.66 -17.77
C GLY A 144 3.52 1.85 -16.95
N THR A 145 2.24 2.03 -17.22
CA THR A 145 1.17 1.31 -16.53
C THR A 145 0.89 -0.02 -17.23
N GLN A 146 1.00 -1.11 -16.50
CA GLN A 146 0.57 -2.44 -16.93
C GLN A 146 -0.85 -2.69 -16.43
N ALA A 147 -1.70 -3.26 -17.27
CA ALA A 147 -3.02 -3.75 -16.89
C ALA A 147 -3.11 -5.24 -17.18
N VAL A 148 -3.45 -6.02 -16.16
CA VAL A 148 -3.58 -7.48 -16.23
C VAL A 148 -5.00 -7.86 -15.89
N ASN A 149 -5.59 -8.76 -16.69
CA ASN A 149 -6.92 -9.29 -16.42
C ASN A 149 -6.83 -10.57 -15.58
N ILE A 150 -7.61 -10.63 -14.50
CA ILE A 150 -7.62 -11.71 -13.52
C ILE A 150 -9.04 -12.26 -13.41
N ASP A 151 -9.19 -13.57 -13.59
CA ASP A 151 -10.45 -14.29 -13.35
C ASP A 151 -10.46 -14.87 -11.93
N LEU A 152 -11.27 -14.26 -11.05
CA LEU A 152 -11.41 -14.74 -9.65
C LEU A 152 -12.16 -16.09 -9.54
N GLY A 153 -12.78 -16.57 -10.62
CA GLY A 153 -13.41 -17.90 -10.66
C GLY A 153 -12.41 -19.03 -10.86
N ARG A 154 -11.15 -18.72 -11.14
CA ARG A 154 -10.09 -19.71 -11.37
C ARG A 154 -9.17 -19.84 -10.17
N MET A 155 -8.74 -21.07 -9.90
CA MET A 155 -7.82 -21.33 -8.77
C MET A 155 -6.38 -20.91 -9.03
N ASP A 156 -6.00 -20.71 -10.30
CA ASP A 156 -4.65 -20.27 -10.70
C ASP A 156 -4.32 -18.84 -10.23
N VAL A 157 -5.31 -18.05 -9.85
CA VAL A 157 -5.09 -16.74 -9.24
C VAL A 157 -4.22 -16.83 -7.99
N LEU A 158 -4.32 -17.92 -7.22
CA LEU A 158 -3.56 -18.12 -5.98
C LEU A 158 -2.05 -18.33 -6.22
N SER A 159 -1.66 -18.79 -7.41
CA SER A 159 -0.27 -18.97 -7.84
C SER A 159 0.22 -17.90 -8.81
N SER A 160 -0.59 -16.89 -9.07
CA SER A 160 -0.25 -15.78 -9.96
C SER A 160 0.79 -14.85 -9.30
N GLU A 161 1.70 -14.30 -10.10
CA GLU A 161 2.61 -13.21 -9.67
C GLU A 161 1.86 -11.95 -9.22
N TYR A 162 0.58 -11.80 -9.63
CA TYR A 162 -0.31 -10.69 -9.28
C TYR A 162 -1.17 -10.97 -8.06
N TYR A 163 -0.97 -12.10 -7.39
CA TYR A 163 -1.73 -12.44 -6.18
C TYR A 163 -1.42 -11.49 -5.03
N TYR A 164 -0.14 -11.13 -4.87
CA TYR A 164 0.27 -10.10 -3.92
C TYR A 164 0.28 -8.73 -4.58
N LEU A 165 -0.45 -7.80 -3.97
CA LEU A 165 -0.51 -6.43 -4.44
C LEU A 165 0.71 -5.64 -3.98
N LEU A 166 1.13 -4.70 -4.83
CA LEU A 166 2.17 -3.73 -4.54
C LEU A 166 1.56 -2.38 -4.14
N PRO A 167 2.34 -1.50 -3.49
CA PRO A 167 1.91 -0.14 -3.19
C PRO A 167 1.41 0.59 -4.44
N ASN A 168 0.28 1.28 -4.31
CA ASN A 168 -0.42 2.03 -5.36
C ASN A 168 -1.05 1.17 -6.48
N ASP A 169 -1.12 -0.15 -6.34
CA ASP A 169 -1.91 -0.97 -7.26
C ASP A 169 -3.39 -0.55 -7.25
N VAL A 170 -4.01 -0.62 -8.42
CA VAL A 170 -5.44 -0.37 -8.60
C VAL A 170 -6.12 -1.63 -9.07
N VAL A 171 -7.08 -2.11 -8.30
CA VAL A 171 -7.94 -3.24 -8.62
C VAL A 171 -9.27 -2.69 -9.12
N TYR A 172 -9.61 -2.95 -10.35
CA TYR A 172 -10.87 -2.54 -10.95
C TYR A 172 -11.74 -3.75 -11.25
N VAL A 173 -12.93 -3.78 -10.66
CA VAL A 173 -13.96 -4.79 -10.93
C VAL A 173 -14.97 -4.20 -11.92
N PRO A 174 -15.03 -4.61 -13.19
CA PRO A 174 -16.04 -4.13 -14.11
C PRO A 174 -17.44 -4.47 -13.61
N THR A 175 -18.42 -3.68 -14.02
CA THR A 175 -19.83 -4.04 -13.82
C THR A 175 -20.34 -4.78 -15.03
N LEU A 176 -21.06 -5.88 -14.80
CA LEU A 176 -21.84 -6.53 -15.83
C LEU A 176 -22.85 -5.53 -16.40
N ALA A 177 -22.97 -5.44 -17.72
CA ALA A 177 -24.00 -4.62 -18.32
C ALA A 177 -25.36 -5.02 -17.73
N ALA A 178 -26.11 -4.05 -17.20
CA ALA A 178 -27.45 -4.30 -16.72
C ALA A 178 -28.23 -5.00 -17.85
N ARG A 179 -28.63 -6.24 -17.62
CA ARG A 179 -29.59 -6.87 -18.56
C ARG A 179 -30.81 -5.98 -18.48
N PRO A 180 -31.28 -5.40 -19.61
CA PRO A 180 -32.53 -4.66 -19.60
C PRO A 180 -33.57 -5.62 -19.02
N GLY A 181 -34.13 -5.23 -17.86
CA GLY A 181 -35.13 -6.07 -17.21
C GLY A 181 -36.18 -6.46 -18.23
N ARG A 182 -36.49 -7.75 -18.34
CA ARG A 182 -37.72 -8.15 -19.01
C ARG A 182 -38.82 -7.40 -18.28
N LEU A 183 -39.32 -6.32 -18.88
CA LEU A 183 -40.61 -5.75 -18.51
C LEU A 183 -41.59 -6.91 -18.65
N ASN A 184 -42.08 -7.45 -17.54
CA ASN A 184 -43.21 -8.35 -17.52
C ASN A 184 -44.41 -7.52 -18.02
N LEU A 185 -44.68 -7.62 -19.34
CA LEU A 185 -45.82 -7.03 -20.01
C LEU A 185 -47.14 -7.78 -19.68
N GLU A 186 -47.16 -8.61 -18.63
CA GLU A 186 -48.37 -9.35 -18.21
C GLU A 186 -49.33 -8.58 -17.31
N ILE A 187 -49.09 -7.30 -17.02
CA ILE A 187 -49.98 -6.52 -16.13
C ILE A 187 -50.90 -5.56 -16.93
N LEU A 188 -51.02 -5.71 -18.22
CA LEU A 188 -51.92 -4.87 -19.05
C LEU A 188 -52.95 -5.67 -19.82
N SER A 189 -53.55 -6.68 -19.18
CA SER A 189 -54.77 -7.32 -19.71
C SER A 189 -55.81 -7.37 -18.59
N VAL A 190 -56.53 -6.24 -18.41
CA VAL A 190 -57.86 -6.18 -17.86
C VAL A 190 -58.70 -5.29 -18.77
#